data_8a6eed39726438501af423783f669242
#
_entry.id   8a6eed39726438501af423783f669242
#
_cell.length_a   1.000
_cell.length_b   1.000
_cell.length_c   1.000
_cell.angle_alpha   90.00
_cell.angle_beta   90.00
_cell.angle_gamma   90.00
#
_symmetry.space_group_name_H-M   'P 1'
#
loop_
_entity.id
_entity.type
_entity.pdbx_description
1 polymer ?
#
loop_
_entity_poly.entity_id
_entity_poly.type
_entity_poly.pdbx_seq_one_letter_code
_entity_poly.pdbx_strand_id
1 'polypeptide(L)'
;IFKIPSGEITNLPFLRKIGRLRKRVILSTGMSDLNEIKQALDVLIASGTLKKNITVLHCTTEYPARYRDVNLLAMLTIRDTFKIDVGYSDHSQGIEVPIAAAALGASVIEKHFTLDKNMPGPDHKASLDPQELAAMIRAIRNIELCMGDGIKKASAPEQRNKACVRKSIVALTDIEKGEIFSESNIAVKRPGTGISPMKWDSVIGRKAARDFKTDELIRL
;
A
#
# COMPACT_ATOMS: atom_id res chain seq x y z
N ILE A 1 8.67 -22.67 13.92
CA ILE A 1 8.71 -22.22 12.52
C ILE A 1 9.98 -22.76 11.89
N PHE A 2 9.88 -23.28 10.65
CA PHE A 2 11.05 -23.66 9.87
C PHE A 2 11.24 -22.66 8.73
N LYS A 3 12.47 -22.19 8.53
CA LYS A 3 12.88 -21.41 7.38
C LYS A 3 13.60 -22.31 6.40
N ILE A 4 13.13 -22.35 5.15
CA ILE A 4 13.74 -23.09 4.05
C ILE A 4 14.39 -22.06 3.12
N PRO A 5 15.71 -22.05 2.96
CA PRO A 5 16.40 -21.13 2.07
C PRO A 5 16.18 -21.49 0.60
N SER A 6 16.43 -20.54 -0.31
CA SER A 6 16.21 -20.72 -1.74
C SER A 6 16.95 -21.92 -2.34
N GLY A 7 18.16 -22.20 -1.86
CA GLY A 7 18.97 -23.33 -2.34
C GLY A 7 18.36 -24.70 -2.04
N GLU A 8 17.40 -24.79 -1.12
CA GLU A 8 16.76 -26.03 -0.72
C GLU A 8 15.39 -26.27 -1.38
N ILE A 9 14.94 -25.38 -2.24
CA ILE A 9 13.57 -25.46 -2.83
C ILE A 9 13.36 -26.73 -3.67
N THR A 10 14.41 -27.26 -4.27
CA THR A 10 14.39 -28.50 -5.07
C THR A 10 14.84 -29.73 -4.29
N ASN A 11 15.18 -29.58 -2.97
CA ASN A 11 15.62 -30.69 -2.13
C ASN A 11 14.42 -31.52 -1.63
N LEU A 12 13.91 -32.41 -2.48
CA LEU A 12 12.74 -33.24 -2.20
C LEU A 12 12.81 -34.00 -0.86
N PRO A 13 13.91 -34.72 -0.50
CA PRO A 13 14.00 -35.39 0.79
C PRO A 13 13.87 -34.44 1.97
N PHE A 14 14.50 -33.27 1.91
CA PHE A 14 14.45 -32.25 2.94
C PHE A 14 13.04 -31.67 3.07
N LEU A 15 12.40 -31.27 1.96
CA LEU A 15 11.03 -30.76 1.95
C LEU A 15 10.03 -31.77 2.56
N ARG A 16 10.16 -33.07 2.23
CA ARG A 16 9.35 -34.15 2.83
C ARG A 16 9.56 -34.24 4.33
N LYS A 17 10.80 -34.16 4.81
CA LYS A 17 11.11 -34.20 6.23
C LYS A 17 10.45 -33.02 6.95
N ILE A 18 10.62 -31.80 6.46
CA ILE A 18 10.03 -30.59 7.05
C ILE A 18 8.49 -30.68 7.00
N GLY A 19 7.90 -31.12 5.90
CA GLY A 19 6.45 -31.25 5.74
C GLY A 19 5.82 -32.17 6.81
N ARG A 20 6.49 -33.29 7.11
CA ARG A 20 6.05 -34.25 8.15
C ARG A 20 6.01 -33.68 9.56
N LEU A 21 6.79 -32.63 9.84
CA LEU A 21 6.79 -31.95 11.13
C LEU A 21 5.54 -31.11 11.39
N ARG A 22 4.74 -30.81 10.35
CA ARG A 22 3.45 -30.10 10.42
C ARG A 22 3.52 -28.76 11.15
N LYS A 23 4.64 -28.06 11.04
CA LYS A 23 4.88 -26.74 11.65
C LYS A 23 4.68 -25.63 10.61
N ARG A 24 4.71 -24.38 11.06
CA ARG A 24 4.78 -23.23 10.14
C ARG A 24 6.10 -23.25 9.35
N VAL A 25 6.01 -22.95 8.07
CA VAL A 25 7.13 -22.96 7.13
C VAL A 25 7.21 -21.59 6.43
N ILE A 26 8.41 -21.05 6.35
CA ILE A 26 8.75 -19.90 5.51
C ILE A 26 9.68 -20.44 4.41
N LEU A 27 9.27 -20.33 3.16
CA LEU A 27 9.98 -20.87 1.99
C LEU A 27 10.47 -19.70 1.11
N SER A 28 11.78 -19.54 0.97
CA SER A 28 12.39 -18.61 0.02
C SER A 28 12.48 -19.20 -1.39
N THR A 29 12.35 -18.33 -2.41
CA THR A 29 12.18 -18.73 -3.81
C THR A 29 13.16 -18.07 -4.77
N GLY A 30 14.33 -17.63 -4.27
CA GLY A 30 15.39 -17.11 -5.14
C GLY A 30 15.81 -18.15 -6.18
N MET A 31 16.13 -17.70 -7.39
CA MET A 31 16.53 -18.54 -8.55
C MET A 31 15.42 -19.46 -9.08
N SER A 32 14.20 -19.37 -8.58
CA SER A 32 13.11 -20.30 -8.91
C SER A 32 12.07 -19.68 -9.82
N ASP A 33 11.46 -20.49 -10.66
CA ASP A 33 10.26 -20.18 -11.40
C ASP A 33 8.98 -20.64 -10.68
N LEU A 34 7.81 -20.30 -11.25
CA LEU A 34 6.52 -20.67 -10.65
C LEU A 34 6.28 -22.18 -10.61
N ASN A 35 6.87 -22.95 -11.53
CA ASN A 35 6.71 -24.40 -11.56
C ASN A 35 7.51 -25.06 -10.43
N GLU A 36 8.73 -24.61 -10.17
CA GLU A 36 9.55 -25.10 -9.06
C GLU A 36 8.92 -24.74 -7.71
N ILE A 37 8.39 -23.53 -7.58
CA ILE A 37 7.64 -23.11 -6.39
C ILE A 37 6.42 -24.02 -6.18
N LYS A 38 5.66 -24.30 -7.25
CA LYS A 38 4.52 -25.22 -7.18
C LYS A 38 4.93 -26.60 -6.70
N GLN A 39 5.99 -27.18 -7.25
CA GLN A 39 6.48 -28.50 -6.87
C GLN A 39 6.87 -28.55 -5.37
N ALA A 40 7.58 -27.53 -4.88
CA ALA A 40 7.95 -27.45 -3.49
C ALA A 40 6.72 -27.35 -2.56
N LEU A 41 5.74 -26.54 -2.93
CA LEU A 41 4.48 -26.41 -2.19
C LEU A 41 3.70 -27.73 -2.18
N ASP A 42 3.58 -28.39 -3.31
CA ASP A 42 2.89 -29.68 -3.41
C ASP A 42 3.54 -30.73 -2.49
N VAL A 43 4.87 -30.78 -2.46
CA VAL A 43 5.62 -31.70 -1.58
C VAL A 43 5.38 -31.41 -0.11
N LEU A 44 5.47 -30.14 0.32
CA LEU A 44 5.25 -29.73 1.70
C LEU A 44 3.83 -30.07 2.16
N ILE A 45 2.83 -29.78 1.30
CA ILE A 45 1.41 -30.01 1.59
C ILE A 45 1.13 -31.52 1.64
N ALA A 46 1.56 -32.28 0.64
CA ALA A 46 1.37 -33.73 0.59
C ALA A 46 2.06 -34.44 1.76
N SER A 47 3.15 -33.87 2.30
CA SER A 47 3.84 -34.39 3.48
C SER A 47 3.20 -34.04 4.81
N GLY A 48 2.19 -33.14 4.83
CA GLY A 48 1.37 -32.86 6.02
C GLY A 48 1.36 -31.43 6.52
N THR A 49 2.11 -30.49 5.92
CA THR A 49 2.02 -29.07 6.27
C THR A 49 0.74 -28.46 5.66
N LEU A 50 -0.10 -27.82 6.48
CA LEU A 50 -1.28 -27.13 5.98
C LEU A 50 -0.86 -25.91 5.15
N LYS A 51 -1.50 -25.68 4.02
CA LYS A 51 -1.23 -24.54 3.13
C LYS A 51 -1.21 -23.19 3.88
N LYS A 52 -2.17 -22.97 4.78
CA LYS A 52 -2.26 -21.76 5.62
C LYS A 52 -1.08 -21.54 6.57
N ASN A 53 -0.24 -22.56 6.74
CA ASN A 53 0.95 -22.52 7.58
C ASN A 53 2.23 -22.30 6.75
N ILE A 54 2.11 -22.02 5.45
CA ILE A 54 3.25 -21.77 4.58
C ILE A 54 3.19 -20.31 4.14
N THR A 55 4.30 -19.58 4.34
CA THR A 55 4.54 -18.25 3.77
C THR A 55 5.66 -18.37 2.76
N VAL A 56 5.44 -17.87 1.55
CA VAL A 56 6.43 -17.90 0.46
C VAL A 56 7.11 -16.55 0.36
N LEU A 57 8.44 -16.50 0.45
CA LEU A 57 9.21 -15.28 0.27
C LEU A 57 9.71 -15.18 -1.17
N HIS A 58 9.30 -14.13 -1.87
CA HIS A 58 10.04 -13.71 -3.05
C HIS A 58 11.42 -13.17 -2.64
N CYS A 59 12.46 -13.48 -3.39
CA CYS A 59 13.78 -12.95 -3.18
C CYS A 59 14.65 -13.04 -4.44
N THR A 60 15.72 -12.22 -4.47
CA THR A 60 16.75 -12.26 -5.49
C THR A 60 18.06 -12.72 -4.85
N THR A 61 18.66 -13.80 -5.37
CA THR A 61 19.88 -14.40 -4.81
C THR A 61 21.11 -13.71 -5.42
N GLU A 62 21.30 -12.44 -5.08
CA GLU A 62 22.48 -11.62 -5.38
C GLU A 62 22.75 -10.73 -4.14
N TYR A 63 24.02 -10.56 -3.76
CA TYR A 63 24.41 -9.91 -2.50
C TYR A 63 25.47 -8.81 -2.75
N PRO A 64 25.11 -7.49 -2.82
CA PRO A 64 23.76 -6.95 -2.74
C PRO A 64 22.98 -7.11 -4.07
N ALA A 65 21.68 -7.31 -3.96
CA ALA A 65 20.79 -7.31 -5.12
C ALA A 65 20.63 -5.88 -5.66
N ARG A 66 20.73 -5.71 -6.98
CA ARG A 66 20.48 -4.40 -7.62
C ARG A 66 18.98 -4.15 -7.69
N TYR A 67 18.53 -2.91 -7.46
CA TYR A 67 17.11 -2.56 -7.47
C TYR A 67 16.37 -2.99 -8.74
N ARG A 68 17.00 -2.90 -9.92
CA ARG A 68 16.41 -3.30 -11.21
C ARG A 68 16.14 -4.81 -11.32
N ASP A 69 16.81 -5.62 -10.53
CA ASP A 69 16.74 -7.09 -10.56
C ASP A 69 15.80 -7.65 -9.47
N VAL A 70 15.27 -6.80 -8.59
CA VAL A 70 14.39 -7.16 -7.47
C VAL A 70 13.05 -7.71 -7.94
N ASN A 71 12.44 -7.12 -8.97
CA ASN A 71 11.12 -7.51 -9.50
C ASN A 71 10.04 -7.73 -8.41
N LEU A 72 9.82 -6.72 -7.59
CA LEU A 72 8.96 -6.83 -6.39
C LEU A 72 7.52 -7.27 -6.71
N LEU A 73 7.03 -7.00 -7.93
CA LEU A 73 5.70 -7.44 -8.38
C LEU A 73 5.58 -8.97 -8.50
N ALA A 74 6.70 -9.69 -8.65
CA ALA A 74 6.68 -11.16 -8.67
C ALA A 74 6.15 -11.75 -7.35
N MET A 75 6.30 -11.04 -6.22
CA MET A 75 5.66 -11.41 -4.95
C MET A 75 4.14 -11.49 -5.08
N LEU A 76 3.52 -10.53 -5.75
CA LEU A 76 2.08 -10.52 -6.00
C LEU A 76 1.66 -11.67 -6.94
N THR A 77 2.46 -11.93 -7.96
CA THR A 77 2.24 -13.07 -8.87
C THR A 77 2.23 -14.39 -8.11
N ILE A 78 3.17 -14.60 -7.18
CA ILE A 78 3.21 -15.81 -6.31
C ILE A 78 1.95 -15.87 -5.46
N ARG A 79 1.57 -14.78 -4.79
CA ARG A 79 0.36 -14.70 -3.97
C ARG A 79 -0.87 -15.08 -4.76
N ASP A 80 -1.04 -14.47 -5.93
CA ASP A 80 -2.27 -14.58 -6.72
C ASP A 80 -2.35 -15.92 -7.47
N THR A 81 -1.21 -16.51 -7.86
CA THR A 81 -1.14 -17.83 -8.48
C THR A 81 -1.47 -18.94 -7.48
N PHE A 82 -0.82 -18.89 -6.31
CA PHE A 82 -0.93 -19.98 -5.36
C PHE A 82 -1.95 -19.74 -4.25
N LYS A 83 -2.53 -18.53 -4.16
CA LYS A 83 -3.46 -18.12 -3.08
C LYS A 83 -2.87 -18.48 -1.71
N ILE A 84 -1.68 -17.96 -1.45
CA ILE A 84 -0.86 -18.25 -0.27
C ILE A 84 -0.32 -16.94 0.31
N ASP A 85 0.00 -16.95 1.60
CA ASP A 85 0.67 -15.81 2.23
C ASP A 85 2.07 -15.62 1.64
N VAL A 86 2.42 -14.36 1.40
CA VAL A 86 3.70 -13.99 0.82
C VAL A 86 4.47 -13.03 1.71
N GLY A 87 5.77 -13.03 1.51
CA GLY A 87 6.71 -12.09 2.10
C GLY A 87 7.86 -11.82 1.16
N TYR A 88 8.83 -11.09 1.65
CA TYR A 88 10.00 -10.70 0.88
C TYR A 88 11.29 -10.93 1.66
N SER A 89 12.25 -11.64 1.06
CA SER A 89 13.62 -11.79 1.57
C SER A 89 14.52 -10.83 0.79
N ASP A 90 14.98 -9.79 1.46
CA ASP A 90 15.67 -8.66 0.85
C ASP A 90 17.19 -8.75 0.98
N HIS A 91 17.86 -8.70 -0.17
CA HIS A 91 19.30 -8.63 -0.30
C HIS A 91 19.78 -7.31 -0.90
N SER A 92 18.88 -6.35 -1.15
CA SER A 92 19.24 -5.01 -1.62
C SER A 92 19.86 -4.19 -0.49
N GLN A 93 20.53 -3.09 -0.84
CA GLN A 93 20.99 -2.11 0.14
C GLN A 93 19.80 -1.23 0.60
N GLY A 94 19.94 -0.61 1.78
CA GLY A 94 18.93 0.32 2.29
C GLY A 94 17.66 -0.35 2.80
N ILE A 95 16.62 0.45 2.97
CA ILE A 95 15.34 0.04 3.60
C ILE A 95 14.12 0.25 2.70
N GLU A 96 14.31 0.77 1.48
CA GLU A 96 13.24 1.17 0.58
C GLU A 96 12.45 -0.04 0.07
N VAL A 97 13.16 -1.08 -0.33
CA VAL A 97 12.54 -2.29 -0.90
C VAL A 97 11.68 -3.03 0.11
N PRO A 98 12.13 -3.33 1.36
CA PRO A 98 11.29 -3.96 2.36
C PRO A 98 10.08 -3.11 2.77
N ILE A 99 10.20 -1.78 2.78
CA ILE A 99 9.06 -0.88 3.03
C ILE A 99 8.01 -1.02 1.90
N ALA A 100 8.47 -1.02 0.65
CA ALA A 100 7.60 -1.22 -0.51
C ALA A 100 6.96 -2.62 -0.51
N ALA A 101 7.70 -3.66 -0.15
CA ALA A 101 7.17 -5.00 -0.02
C ALA A 101 6.05 -5.09 1.03
N ALA A 102 6.24 -4.44 2.19
CA ALA A 102 5.20 -4.34 3.23
C ALA A 102 3.95 -3.62 2.71
N ALA A 103 4.10 -2.51 1.98
CA ALA A 103 3.00 -1.80 1.35
C ALA A 103 2.24 -2.66 0.32
N LEU A 104 2.93 -3.57 -0.37
CA LEU A 104 2.35 -4.54 -1.29
C LEU A 104 1.74 -5.77 -0.59
N GLY A 105 1.78 -5.84 0.74
CA GLY A 105 1.15 -6.89 1.53
C GLY A 105 2.06 -8.06 1.91
N ALA A 106 3.38 -7.86 1.95
CA ALA A 106 4.29 -8.83 2.52
C ALA A 106 3.97 -9.03 4.02
N SER A 107 3.69 -10.26 4.43
CA SER A 107 3.44 -10.63 5.83
C SER A 107 4.71 -10.92 6.62
N VAL A 108 5.81 -11.16 5.92
CA VAL A 108 7.16 -11.43 6.48
C VAL A 108 8.18 -10.65 5.67
N ILE A 109 9.08 -9.96 6.37
CA ILE A 109 10.28 -9.37 5.80
C ILE A 109 11.49 -10.08 6.42
N GLU A 110 12.38 -10.56 5.56
CA GLU A 110 13.68 -11.12 5.95
C GLU A 110 14.79 -10.23 5.40
N LYS A 111 15.75 -9.91 6.21
CA LYS A 111 16.87 -9.03 5.84
C LYS A 111 18.12 -9.38 6.62
N HIS A 112 19.27 -9.32 5.98
CA HIS A 112 20.56 -9.48 6.65
C HIS A 112 20.78 -8.38 7.68
N PHE A 113 21.32 -8.74 8.84
CA PHE A 113 21.60 -7.86 9.95
C PHE A 113 23.03 -8.02 10.42
N THR A 114 23.69 -6.91 10.74
CA THR A 114 25.05 -6.90 11.29
C THR A 114 25.18 -5.88 12.40
N LEU A 115 26.14 -6.10 13.30
CA LEU A 115 26.51 -5.11 14.30
C LEU A 115 27.45 -4.05 13.74
N ASP A 116 28.26 -4.37 12.72
CA ASP A 116 29.18 -3.46 12.04
C ASP A 116 29.35 -3.89 10.57
N LYS A 117 29.04 -2.99 9.65
CA LYS A 117 29.20 -3.20 8.19
C LYS A 117 30.64 -3.35 7.73
N ASN A 118 31.60 -2.96 8.56
CA ASN A 118 33.03 -3.07 8.27
C ASN A 118 33.65 -4.39 8.72
N MET A 119 32.89 -5.28 9.37
CA MET A 119 33.38 -6.60 9.72
C MET A 119 33.79 -7.40 8.47
N PRO A 120 34.80 -8.27 8.58
CA PRO A 120 35.20 -9.13 7.47
C PRO A 120 34.13 -10.16 7.16
N GLY A 121 33.71 -10.24 5.89
CA GLY A 121 32.70 -11.17 5.38
C GLY A 121 31.93 -10.58 4.20
N PRO A 122 31.32 -11.43 3.39
CA PRO A 122 30.66 -10.98 2.16
C PRO A 122 29.36 -10.18 2.41
N ASP A 123 28.63 -10.48 3.48
CA ASP A 123 27.25 -10.02 3.66
C ASP A 123 27.13 -8.72 4.49
N HIS A 124 28.15 -8.37 5.29
CA HIS A 124 28.09 -7.22 6.21
C HIS A 124 27.78 -5.89 5.50
N LYS A 125 28.34 -5.67 4.31
CA LYS A 125 28.12 -4.43 3.53
C LYS A 125 26.68 -4.27 3.03
N ALA A 126 26.00 -5.38 2.78
CA ALA A 126 24.59 -5.39 2.34
C ALA A 126 23.60 -5.49 3.50
N SER A 127 24.08 -5.78 4.72
CA SER A 127 23.26 -5.94 5.92
C SER A 127 22.81 -4.59 6.47
N LEU A 128 21.71 -4.59 7.22
CA LEU A 128 21.31 -3.44 8.02
C LEU A 128 22.07 -3.47 9.36
N ASP A 129 22.48 -2.31 9.82
CA ASP A 129 22.93 -2.10 11.18
C ASP A 129 21.73 -1.91 12.15
N PRO A 130 21.95 -1.83 13.48
CA PRO A 130 20.86 -1.66 14.45
C PRO A 130 20.02 -0.40 14.22
N GLN A 131 20.61 0.70 13.76
CA GLN A 131 19.89 1.95 13.55
C GLN A 131 19.05 1.86 12.28
N GLU A 132 19.58 1.32 11.21
CA GLU A 132 18.86 1.09 9.95
C GLU A 132 17.70 0.08 10.13
N LEU A 133 17.92 -1.00 10.90
CA LEU A 133 16.87 -1.95 11.23
C LEU A 133 15.73 -1.29 12.01
N ALA A 134 16.05 -0.48 13.01
CA ALA A 134 15.06 0.27 13.77
C ALA A 134 14.29 1.26 12.88
N ALA A 135 14.99 1.93 11.96
CA ALA A 135 14.38 2.85 10.99
C ALA A 135 13.43 2.09 10.03
N MET A 136 13.85 0.95 9.49
CA MET A 136 13.04 0.09 8.64
C MET A 136 11.76 -0.36 9.33
N ILE A 137 11.87 -0.90 10.55
CA ILE A 137 10.71 -1.37 11.32
C ILE A 137 9.73 -0.22 11.56
N ARG A 138 10.23 0.96 11.99
CA ARG A 138 9.38 2.14 12.20
C ARG A 138 8.69 2.58 10.94
N ALA A 139 9.40 2.62 9.81
CA ALA A 139 8.83 2.99 8.52
C ALA A 139 7.74 1.99 8.07
N ILE A 140 7.97 0.68 8.22
CA ILE A 140 6.98 -0.36 7.90
C ILE A 140 5.72 -0.17 8.77
N ARG A 141 5.86 0.05 10.09
CA ARG A 141 4.70 0.29 10.97
C ARG A 141 3.91 1.54 10.60
N ASN A 142 4.59 2.61 10.18
CA ASN A 142 3.92 3.81 9.67
C ASN A 142 3.14 3.53 8.37
N ILE A 143 3.73 2.77 7.44
CA ILE A 143 3.07 2.39 6.20
C ILE A 143 1.82 1.53 6.47
N GLU A 144 1.90 0.55 7.38
CA GLU A 144 0.74 -0.26 7.77
C GLU A 144 -0.43 0.60 8.25
N LEU A 145 -0.17 1.67 9.02
CA LEU A 145 -1.20 2.63 9.43
C LEU A 145 -1.76 3.45 8.25
N CYS A 146 -0.92 3.74 7.27
CA CYS A 146 -1.30 4.54 6.09
C CYS A 146 -2.13 3.75 5.07
N MET A 147 -2.07 2.42 5.08
CA MET A 147 -2.77 1.60 4.08
C MET A 147 -4.30 1.75 4.14
N GLY A 148 -4.87 1.93 5.32
CA GLY A 148 -6.31 2.14 5.51
C GLY A 148 -7.18 0.97 5.03
N ASP A 149 -8.43 1.28 4.76
CA ASP A 149 -9.47 0.31 4.35
C ASP A 149 -9.77 0.32 2.83
N GLY A 150 -9.08 1.15 2.06
CA GLY A 150 -9.30 1.34 0.62
C GLY A 150 -10.58 2.11 0.26
N ILE A 151 -11.41 2.49 1.22
CA ILE A 151 -12.64 3.23 0.97
C ILE A 151 -12.34 4.72 0.84
N LYS A 152 -12.54 5.31 -0.36
CA LYS A 152 -12.34 6.74 -0.56
C LYS A 152 -13.47 7.55 0.07
N LYS A 153 -13.25 8.03 1.28
CA LYS A 153 -14.13 8.95 2.01
C LYS A 153 -13.31 10.07 2.64
N ALA A 154 -13.95 11.20 2.92
CA ALA A 154 -13.30 12.27 3.64
C ALA A 154 -13.07 11.83 5.11
N SER A 155 -11.85 11.98 5.60
CA SER A 155 -11.49 11.74 7.00
C SER A 155 -12.20 12.71 7.96
N ALA A 156 -12.21 12.40 9.25
CA ALA A 156 -12.84 13.28 10.23
C ALA A 156 -12.27 14.72 10.25
N PRO A 157 -10.93 14.93 10.13
CA PRO A 157 -10.37 16.27 9.94
C PRO A 157 -10.84 16.95 8.65
N GLU A 158 -10.88 16.23 7.52
CA GLU A 158 -11.32 16.77 6.24
C GLU A 158 -12.82 17.15 6.24
N GLN A 159 -13.66 16.43 6.97
CA GLN A 159 -15.10 16.79 7.11
C GLN A 159 -15.25 18.19 7.72
N ARG A 160 -14.45 18.54 8.72
CA ARG A 160 -14.47 19.89 9.33
C ARG A 160 -14.01 20.95 8.33
N ASN A 161 -13.02 20.66 7.50
CA ASN A 161 -12.50 21.59 6.51
C ASN A 161 -13.46 21.83 5.34
N LYS A 162 -14.37 20.91 5.08
CA LYS A 162 -15.34 20.99 3.98
C LYS A 162 -16.13 22.29 3.98
N ALA A 163 -16.62 22.72 5.13
CA ALA A 163 -17.43 23.92 5.27
C ALA A 163 -16.65 25.20 4.89
N CYS A 164 -15.39 25.27 5.27
CA CYS A 164 -14.55 26.46 5.01
C CYS A 164 -13.94 26.46 3.61
N VAL A 165 -13.48 25.29 3.13
CA VAL A 165 -12.63 25.19 1.92
C VAL A 165 -13.47 25.04 0.65
N ARG A 166 -14.59 24.33 0.70
CA ARG A 166 -15.47 24.20 -0.45
C ARG A 166 -16.12 25.54 -0.79
N LYS A 167 -16.67 25.62 -1.98
CA LYS A 167 -17.32 26.82 -2.48
C LYS A 167 -18.83 26.63 -2.55
N SER A 168 -19.55 27.74 -2.57
CA SER A 168 -20.98 27.82 -2.84
C SER A 168 -21.26 28.82 -3.94
N ILE A 169 -22.45 28.77 -4.50
CA ILE A 169 -22.95 29.80 -5.41
C ILE A 169 -23.34 31.02 -4.58
N VAL A 170 -22.82 32.19 -4.96
CA VAL A 170 -23.07 33.49 -4.32
C VAL A 170 -23.52 34.51 -5.34
N ALA A 171 -24.13 35.60 -4.90
CA ALA A 171 -24.37 36.76 -5.73
C ALA A 171 -23.04 37.44 -6.10
N LEU A 172 -22.80 37.72 -7.38
CA LEU A 172 -21.63 38.47 -7.85
C LEU A 172 -21.87 39.97 -7.75
N THR A 173 -23.12 40.38 -7.92
CA THR A 173 -23.64 41.75 -7.78
C THR A 173 -24.86 41.71 -6.87
N ASP A 174 -25.40 42.88 -6.51
CA ASP A 174 -26.74 42.94 -5.90
C ASP A 174 -27.77 42.43 -6.91
N ILE A 175 -28.70 41.58 -6.45
CA ILE A 175 -29.76 40.94 -7.26
C ILE A 175 -31.09 41.25 -6.61
N GLU A 176 -32.04 41.81 -7.39
CA GLU A 176 -33.38 42.10 -6.90
C GLU A 176 -34.30 40.86 -6.94
N LYS A 177 -35.32 40.85 -6.10
CA LYS A 177 -36.38 39.83 -6.13
C LYS A 177 -37.05 39.79 -7.51
N GLY A 178 -37.11 38.57 -8.05
CA GLY A 178 -37.68 38.32 -9.39
C GLY A 178 -36.70 38.40 -10.53
N GLU A 179 -35.46 38.90 -10.30
CA GLU A 179 -34.39 38.91 -11.29
C GLU A 179 -33.92 37.45 -11.57
N ILE A 180 -33.51 37.22 -12.82
CA ILE A 180 -33.08 35.88 -13.26
C ILE A 180 -31.60 35.67 -12.92
N PHE A 181 -31.25 34.57 -12.26
CA PHE A 181 -29.86 34.19 -12.07
C PHE A 181 -29.18 33.85 -13.39
N SER A 182 -28.03 34.46 -13.62
CA SER A 182 -27.25 34.35 -14.85
C SER A 182 -25.75 34.29 -14.52
N GLU A 183 -24.93 33.94 -15.50
CA GLU A 183 -23.47 33.94 -15.36
C GLU A 183 -22.89 35.34 -15.03
N SER A 184 -23.65 36.42 -15.33
CA SER A 184 -23.23 37.79 -15.07
C SER A 184 -23.52 38.26 -13.63
N ASN A 185 -24.47 37.63 -12.90
CA ASN A 185 -24.87 38.10 -11.58
C ASN A 185 -24.65 37.09 -10.44
N ILE A 186 -24.19 35.85 -10.72
CA ILE A 186 -23.77 34.87 -9.69
C ILE A 186 -22.33 34.42 -9.91
N ALA A 187 -21.70 33.96 -8.85
CA ALA A 187 -20.30 33.49 -8.84
C ALA A 187 -20.11 32.31 -7.89
N VAL A 188 -18.90 31.77 -7.88
CA VAL A 188 -18.54 30.64 -7.01
C VAL A 188 -17.45 31.08 -6.03
N LYS A 189 -17.81 31.28 -4.76
CA LYS A 189 -16.89 31.71 -3.69
C LYS A 189 -17.01 30.80 -2.47
N ARG A 190 -16.01 30.85 -1.56
CA ARG A 190 -16.09 30.23 -0.21
C ARG A 190 -17.05 31.06 0.65
N PRO A 191 -17.71 30.42 1.66
CA PRO A 191 -17.57 29.06 2.17
C PRO A 191 -18.44 28.02 1.42
N GLY A 192 -18.29 26.75 1.77
CA GLY A 192 -19.06 25.63 1.22
C GLY A 192 -20.32 25.29 1.99
N THR A 193 -20.98 26.30 2.58
CA THR A 193 -22.19 26.15 3.42
C THR A 193 -23.50 26.41 2.70
N GLY A 194 -23.45 26.87 1.45
CA GLY A 194 -24.58 27.14 0.59
C GLY A 194 -24.78 26.11 -0.52
N ILE A 195 -25.41 26.51 -1.61
CA ILE A 195 -25.66 25.65 -2.78
C ILE A 195 -24.30 25.26 -3.41
N SER A 196 -24.09 23.97 -3.59
CA SER A 196 -22.90 23.48 -4.25
C SER A 196 -22.79 24.00 -5.70
N PRO A 197 -21.60 24.44 -6.15
CA PRO A 197 -21.36 24.83 -7.55
C PRO A 197 -21.72 23.72 -8.57
N MET A 198 -21.71 22.46 -8.17
CA MET A 198 -22.16 21.34 -9.01
C MET A 198 -23.64 21.43 -9.40
N LYS A 199 -24.41 22.34 -8.79
CA LYS A 199 -25.80 22.62 -9.13
C LYS A 199 -25.95 23.90 -9.96
N TRP A 200 -24.85 24.41 -10.54
CA TRP A 200 -24.83 25.68 -11.30
C TRP A 200 -25.95 25.78 -12.33
N ASP A 201 -26.02 24.80 -13.23
CA ASP A 201 -27.02 24.75 -14.29
C ASP A 201 -28.47 24.67 -13.80
N SER A 202 -28.66 24.18 -12.59
CA SER A 202 -29.98 24.13 -11.95
C SER A 202 -30.38 25.43 -11.27
N VAL A 203 -29.46 26.37 -11.12
CA VAL A 203 -29.67 27.71 -10.54
C VAL A 203 -29.84 28.74 -11.66
N ILE A 204 -29.02 28.70 -12.69
CA ILE A 204 -29.13 29.55 -13.87
C ILE A 204 -30.56 29.51 -14.44
N GLY A 205 -31.11 30.65 -14.80
CA GLY A 205 -32.46 30.79 -15.37
C GLY A 205 -33.59 30.80 -14.33
N ARG A 206 -33.30 30.51 -13.03
CA ARG A 206 -34.32 30.67 -11.98
C ARG A 206 -34.46 32.13 -11.55
N LYS A 207 -35.62 32.49 -11.04
CA LYS A 207 -35.89 33.82 -10.48
C LYS A 207 -35.47 33.87 -9.01
N ALA A 208 -34.87 34.97 -8.61
CA ALA A 208 -34.56 35.26 -7.21
C ALA A 208 -35.86 35.38 -6.39
N ALA A 209 -35.96 34.57 -5.35
CA ALA A 209 -37.14 34.59 -4.45
C ALA A 209 -37.17 35.79 -3.51
N ARG A 210 -36.02 36.44 -3.32
CA ARG A 210 -35.81 37.67 -2.55
C ARG A 210 -34.60 38.44 -3.08
N ASP A 211 -34.32 39.58 -2.47
CA ASP A 211 -33.11 40.34 -2.77
C ASP A 211 -31.88 39.62 -2.19
N PHE A 212 -30.77 39.72 -2.91
CA PHE A 212 -29.44 39.23 -2.48
C PHE A 212 -28.42 40.36 -2.61
N LYS A 213 -27.59 40.54 -1.63
CA LYS A 213 -26.42 41.43 -1.67
C LYS A 213 -25.23 40.75 -2.27
N THR A 214 -24.32 41.53 -2.85
CA THR A 214 -23.02 41.04 -3.35
C THR A 214 -22.37 40.15 -2.29
N ASP A 215 -21.80 39.00 -2.70
CA ASP A 215 -21.18 37.96 -1.88
C ASP A 215 -22.15 37.14 -0.99
N GLU A 216 -23.44 37.42 -1.01
CA GLU A 216 -24.42 36.64 -0.26
C GLU A 216 -24.63 35.27 -0.90
N LEU A 217 -24.78 34.22 -0.04
CA LEU A 217 -25.07 32.86 -0.51
C LEU A 217 -26.45 32.81 -1.17
N ILE A 218 -26.51 32.30 -2.40
CA ILE A 218 -27.78 32.08 -3.10
C ILE A 218 -28.58 31.00 -2.36
N ARG A 219 -29.88 31.27 -2.21
CA ARG A 219 -30.90 30.35 -1.69
C ARG A 219 -32.08 30.34 -2.70
N LEU A 220 -32.59 29.13 -2.99
CA LEU A 220 -33.74 28.92 -3.90
C LEU A 220 -35.02 28.82 -3.10
#